data_e5382ababeda19fe098610c408c93685
#
_entry.id   e5382ababeda19fe098610c408c93685
#
_cell.length_a   1.000
_cell.length_b   1.000
_cell.length_c   1.000
_cell.angle_alpha   90.00
_cell.angle_beta   90.00
_cell.angle_gamma   90.00
#
_symmetry.space_group_name_H-M   'P 1'
#
loop_
_entity.id
_entity.type
_entity.pdbx_description
1 polymer ?
#
loop_
_entity_poly.entity_id
_entity_poly.type
_entity_poly.pdbx_seq_one_letter_code
_entity_poly.pdbx_strand_id
1 'polypeptide(L)'
;MNEAQRKELANLIDKFSSGNGIHSTAITGVNCIKLNEINDRLPSVYTPSLCVIVQGKKRVLLEDEIYQYQPSEYLVASVDLPVIGQVIEASKDKPYLCLQIELDLHQLTELMAQTRLPFKNKIPNQRGIFVGDV
;
A
#
# COMPACT_ATOMS: atom_id res chain seq x y z
N MET A 1 12.35 0.24 8.04
CA MET A 1 12.79 -0.97 7.28
C MET A 1 14.12 -0.65 6.65
N ASN A 2 15.14 -1.46 6.90
CA ASN A 2 16.44 -1.25 6.27
C ASN A 2 16.48 -1.85 4.86
N GLU A 3 17.55 -1.56 4.12
CA GLU A 3 17.67 -1.98 2.72
C GLU A 3 17.69 -3.50 2.55
N ALA A 4 18.31 -4.23 3.48
CA ALA A 4 18.32 -5.68 3.42
C ALA A 4 16.92 -6.28 3.61
N GLN A 5 16.16 -5.75 4.55
CA GLN A 5 14.77 -6.14 4.78
C GLN A 5 13.88 -5.82 3.58
N ARG A 6 14.08 -4.64 2.99
CA ARG A 6 13.33 -4.24 1.80
C ARG A 6 13.58 -5.20 0.64
N LYS A 7 14.83 -5.54 0.38
CA LYS A 7 15.20 -6.47 -0.70
C LYS A 7 14.63 -7.87 -0.45
N GLU A 8 14.70 -8.35 0.77
CA GLU A 8 14.15 -9.66 1.12
C GLU A 8 12.64 -9.70 0.90
N LEU A 9 11.93 -8.68 1.35
CA LEU A 9 10.49 -8.60 1.16
C LEU A 9 10.14 -8.46 -0.33
N ALA A 10 10.90 -7.68 -1.09
CA ALA A 10 10.70 -7.55 -2.54
C ALA A 10 10.85 -8.90 -3.24
N ASN A 11 11.87 -9.68 -2.88
CA ASN A 11 12.08 -11.02 -3.44
C ASN A 11 10.93 -11.97 -3.12
N LEU A 12 10.41 -11.90 -1.90
CA LEU A 12 9.27 -12.73 -1.50
C LEU A 12 8.01 -12.35 -2.27
N ILE A 13 7.71 -11.07 -2.38
CA ILE A 13 6.54 -10.60 -3.13
C ILE A 13 6.65 -11.01 -4.59
N ASP A 14 7.80 -10.83 -5.21
CA ASP A 14 8.03 -11.21 -6.60
C ASP A 14 7.84 -12.72 -6.80
N LYS A 15 8.37 -13.52 -5.87
CA LYS A 15 8.26 -14.97 -5.91
C LYS A 15 6.80 -15.45 -5.82
N PHE A 16 5.99 -14.79 -5.00
CA PHE A 16 4.58 -15.15 -4.82
C PHE A 16 3.64 -14.47 -5.82
N SER A 17 4.18 -13.69 -6.76
CA SER A 17 3.41 -12.99 -7.78
C SER A 17 3.73 -13.58 -9.14
N SER A 18 2.84 -14.40 -9.68
CA SER A 18 3.06 -15.13 -10.93
C SER A 18 2.97 -14.26 -12.18
N GLY A 19 2.67 -12.98 -12.05
CA GLY A 19 2.55 -12.02 -13.15
C GLY A 19 1.96 -10.73 -12.65
N ASN A 20 1.56 -9.85 -13.58
CA ASN A 20 0.94 -8.58 -13.22
C ASN A 20 -0.39 -8.79 -12.51
N GLY A 21 -0.68 -7.95 -11.53
CA GLY A 21 -1.96 -7.92 -10.84
C GLY A 21 -1.84 -8.13 -9.33
N ILE A 22 -2.98 -8.40 -8.72
CA ILE A 22 -3.11 -8.64 -7.29
C ILE A 22 -3.18 -10.14 -7.06
N HIS A 23 -2.32 -10.65 -6.18
CA HIS A 23 -2.23 -12.07 -5.86
C HIS A 23 -2.53 -12.31 -4.39
N SER A 24 -3.55 -13.12 -4.14
CA SER A 24 -3.88 -13.54 -2.78
C SER A 24 -2.78 -14.44 -2.21
N THR A 25 -2.55 -14.35 -0.90
CA THR A 25 -1.61 -15.22 -0.19
C THR A 25 -2.38 -16.24 0.66
N ALA A 26 -1.64 -17.13 1.32
CA ALA A 26 -2.22 -18.07 2.27
C ALA A 26 -2.85 -17.37 3.50
N ILE A 27 -2.47 -16.13 3.75
CA ILE A 27 -3.02 -15.33 4.85
C ILE A 27 -4.18 -14.50 4.30
N THR A 28 -5.38 -14.72 4.82
CA THR A 28 -6.56 -13.96 4.41
C THR A 28 -6.35 -12.48 4.64
N GLY A 29 -6.65 -11.66 3.63
CA GLY A 29 -6.48 -10.21 3.69
C GLY A 29 -5.08 -9.71 3.38
N VAL A 30 -4.13 -10.60 3.10
CA VAL A 30 -2.77 -10.22 2.71
C VAL A 30 -2.55 -10.56 1.25
N ASN A 31 -2.26 -9.55 0.44
CA ASN A 31 -2.09 -9.69 -1.01
C ASN A 31 -0.74 -9.14 -1.46
N CYS A 32 -0.19 -9.77 -2.49
CA CYS A 32 0.99 -9.26 -3.20
C CYS A 32 0.54 -8.58 -4.49
N ILE A 33 1.08 -7.40 -4.77
CA ILE A 33 0.77 -6.65 -5.98
C ILE A 33 2.04 -6.49 -6.79
N LYS A 34 1.97 -6.82 -8.08
CA LYS A 34 3.09 -6.71 -9.01
C LYS A 34 2.64 -6.08 -10.31
N LEU A 35 3.39 -5.10 -10.79
CA LEU A 35 3.19 -4.49 -12.11
C LEU A 35 4.55 -4.28 -12.78
N ASN A 36 4.70 -4.81 -13.99
CA ASN A 36 5.96 -4.79 -14.76
C ASN A 36 6.19 -3.51 -15.55
N GLU A 37 5.21 -2.62 -15.60
CA GLU A 37 5.27 -1.41 -16.41
C GLU A 37 4.46 -0.29 -15.77
N ILE A 38 4.80 0.94 -16.13
CA ILE A 38 3.99 2.09 -15.74
C ILE A 38 2.63 1.99 -16.42
N ASN A 39 1.63 2.56 -15.79
CA ASN A 39 0.28 2.57 -16.37
C ASN A 39 -0.26 3.99 -16.48
N ASP A 40 -1.34 4.14 -17.23
CA ASP A 40 -2.09 5.37 -17.27
C ASP A 40 -2.89 5.57 -15.98
N ARG A 41 -3.42 6.77 -15.82
CA ARG A 41 -4.27 7.10 -14.68
C ARG A 41 -5.52 6.22 -14.71
N LEU A 42 -5.75 5.51 -13.61
CA LEU A 42 -6.90 4.61 -13.47
C LEU A 42 -7.76 5.01 -12.27
N PRO A 43 -9.04 5.34 -12.51
CA PRO A 43 -9.97 5.50 -11.41
C PRO A 43 -10.13 4.16 -10.66
N SER A 44 -10.10 4.22 -9.35
CA SER A 44 -10.35 3.05 -8.50
C SER A 44 -10.96 3.48 -7.18
N VAL A 45 -11.44 2.50 -6.42
CA VAL A 45 -11.91 2.75 -5.05
C VAL A 45 -10.97 2.01 -4.11
N TYR A 46 -10.30 2.77 -3.24
CA TYR A 46 -9.50 2.18 -2.18
C TYR A 46 -10.42 1.80 -1.02
N THR A 47 -10.35 0.55 -0.61
CA THR A 47 -10.99 0.09 0.62
C THR A 47 -9.99 0.21 1.79
N PRO A 48 -10.46 0.18 3.04
CA PRO A 48 -9.56 0.26 4.18
C PRO A 48 -8.43 -0.77 4.08
N SER A 49 -7.20 -0.29 3.99
CA SER A 49 -6.02 -1.14 3.76
C SER A 49 -4.73 -0.43 4.13
N LEU A 50 -3.71 -1.24 4.37
CA LEU A 50 -2.33 -0.80 4.52
C LEU A 50 -1.53 -1.36 3.35
N CYS A 51 -0.86 -0.49 2.61
CA CYS A 51 0.02 -0.89 1.50
C CYS A 51 1.46 -0.52 1.82
N VAL A 52 2.35 -1.50 1.79
CA VAL A 52 3.79 -1.28 1.97
C VAL A 52 4.46 -1.38 0.61
N ILE A 53 5.14 -0.32 0.20
CA ILE A 53 5.83 -0.27 -1.09
C ILE A 53 7.25 -0.77 -0.88
N VAL A 54 7.64 -1.77 -1.65
CA VAL A 54 8.99 -2.34 -1.54
C VAL A 54 9.83 -2.11 -2.78
N GLN A 55 9.21 -1.78 -3.92
CA GLN A 55 9.92 -1.49 -5.16
C GLN A 55 9.01 -0.71 -6.10
N GLY A 56 9.59 0.25 -6.84
CA GLY A 56 8.83 1.10 -7.75
C GLY A 56 8.18 2.27 -7.03
N LYS A 57 7.37 3.05 -7.76
CA LYS A 57 6.67 4.22 -7.22
C LYS A 57 5.26 4.30 -7.77
N LYS A 58 4.37 4.82 -6.93
CA LYS A 58 2.98 5.04 -7.31
C LYS A 58 2.53 6.46 -6.92
N ARG A 59 1.64 7.01 -7.73
CA ARG A 59 0.99 8.29 -7.47
C ARG A 59 -0.50 8.08 -7.31
N VAL A 60 -1.09 8.75 -6.33
CA VAL A 60 -2.53 8.69 -6.09
C VAL A 60 -3.06 10.12 -6.04
N LEU A 61 -4.08 10.39 -6.82
CA LEU A 61 -4.80 11.65 -6.82
C LEU A 61 -6.13 11.47 -6.10
N LEU A 62 -6.31 12.22 -5.02
CA LEU A 62 -7.56 12.28 -4.26
C LEU A 62 -8.05 13.74 -4.32
N GLU A 63 -9.14 13.98 -5.03
CA GLU A 63 -9.64 15.31 -5.34
C GLU A 63 -8.55 16.16 -6.01
N ASP A 64 -8.04 17.19 -5.34
CA ASP A 64 -6.99 18.07 -5.86
C ASP A 64 -5.60 17.80 -5.22
N GLU A 65 -5.52 16.81 -4.35
CA GLU A 65 -4.26 16.46 -3.67
C GLU A 65 -3.58 15.25 -4.31
N ILE A 66 -2.26 15.36 -4.45
CA ILE A 66 -1.42 14.31 -5.01
C ILE A 66 -0.60 13.70 -3.89
N TYR A 67 -0.71 12.37 -3.76
CA TYR A 67 0.13 11.58 -2.85
C TYR A 67 1.04 10.71 -3.67
N GLN A 68 2.33 10.79 -3.44
CA GLN A 68 3.32 9.93 -4.08
C GLN A 68 3.98 9.09 -3.01
N TYR A 69 4.12 7.79 -3.26
CA TYR A 69 4.76 6.88 -2.32
C TYR A 69 5.71 5.94 -3.03
N GLN A 70 6.78 5.58 -2.34
CA GLN A 70 7.99 4.96 -2.86
C GLN A 70 8.51 3.90 -1.89
N PRO A 71 9.58 3.17 -2.23
CA PRO A 71 10.10 2.10 -1.39
C PRO A 71 10.34 2.53 0.05
N SER A 72 10.02 1.64 0.97
CA SER A 72 10.10 1.82 2.42
C SER A 72 9.06 2.81 2.98
N GLU A 73 8.09 3.18 2.18
CA GLU A 73 6.93 3.92 2.64
C GLU A 73 5.70 3.03 2.68
N TYR A 74 4.72 3.41 3.48
CA TYR A 74 3.42 2.78 3.49
C TYR A 74 2.32 3.80 3.26
N LEU A 75 1.20 3.32 2.72
CA LEU A 75 -0.01 4.13 2.56
C LEU A 75 -1.13 3.43 3.31
N VAL A 76 -1.84 4.19 4.13
CA VAL A 76 -3.04 3.71 4.81
C VAL A 76 -4.25 4.42 4.22
N ALA A 77 -5.25 3.66 3.79
CA ALA A 77 -6.58 4.16 3.50
C ALA A 77 -7.50 3.70 4.62
N SER A 78 -8.15 4.63 5.31
CA SER A 78 -8.97 4.33 6.49
C SER A 78 -10.46 4.23 6.21
N VAL A 79 -10.89 4.68 5.03
CA VAL A 79 -12.28 4.64 4.58
C VAL A 79 -12.29 4.30 3.09
N ASP A 80 -13.47 4.00 2.55
CA ASP A 80 -13.61 3.83 1.09
C ASP A 80 -13.36 5.16 0.39
N LEU A 81 -12.41 5.18 -0.53
CA LEU A 81 -11.97 6.40 -1.21
C LEU A 81 -11.93 6.21 -2.72
N PRO A 82 -12.70 7.00 -3.48
CA PRO A 82 -12.50 7.06 -4.92
C PRO A 82 -11.24 7.86 -5.20
N VAL A 83 -10.29 7.25 -5.90
CA VAL A 83 -9.00 7.84 -6.22
C VAL A 83 -8.66 7.62 -7.69
N ILE A 84 -7.68 8.37 -8.18
CA ILE A 84 -7.05 8.10 -9.47
C ILE A 84 -5.63 7.65 -9.18
N GLY A 85 -5.32 6.38 -9.46
CA GLY A 85 -4.01 5.80 -9.20
C GLY A 85 -3.19 5.68 -10.47
N GLN A 86 -1.86 5.74 -10.32
CA GLN A 86 -0.92 5.57 -11.42
C GLN A 86 0.41 5.03 -10.89
N VAL A 87 0.86 3.89 -11.43
CA VAL A 87 2.22 3.42 -11.20
C VAL A 87 3.13 4.24 -12.11
N ILE A 88 4.09 4.96 -11.52
CA ILE A 88 4.96 5.89 -12.23
C ILE A 88 6.39 5.39 -12.39
N GLU A 89 6.78 4.33 -11.68
CA GLU A 89 8.09 3.72 -11.81
C GLU A 89 7.95 2.20 -11.72
N ALA A 90 8.18 1.52 -12.83
CA ALA A 90 8.17 0.06 -12.93
C ALA A 90 8.77 -0.36 -14.27
N SER A 91 9.41 -1.54 -14.29
CA SER A 91 9.93 -2.18 -15.49
C SER A 91 9.90 -3.69 -15.32
N LYS A 92 10.24 -4.43 -16.36
CA LYS A 92 10.32 -5.90 -16.29
C LYS A 92 11.42 -6.34 -15.34
N ASP A 93 12.55 -5.63 -15.31
CA ASP A 93 13.70 -5.94 -14.45
C ASP A 93 13.47 -5.47 -13.02
N LYS A 94 12.73 -4.38 -12.84
CA LYS A 94 12.37 -3.82 -11.54
C LYS A 94 10.87 -3.51 -11.51
N PRO A 95 10.03 -4.53 -11.34
CA PRO A 95 8.58 -4.32 -11.29
C PRO A 95 8.18 -3.52 -10.04
N TYR A 96 7.04 -2.85 -10.12
CA TYR A 96 6.40 -2.29 -8.95
C TYR A 96 5.93 -3.44 -8.06
N LEU A 97 6.32 -3.42 -6.79
CA LEU A 97 5.98 -4.46 -5.83
C LEU A 97 5.42 -3.84 -4.55
N CYS A 98 4.28 -4.33 -4.12
CA CYS A 98 3.58 -3.83 -2.95
C CYS A 98 2.97 -4.99 -2.17
N LEU A 99 3.03 -4.89 -0.84
CA LEU A 99 2.30 -5.78 0.05
C LEU A 99 1.06 -5.03 0.53
N GLN A 100 -0.11 -5.58 0.27
CA GLN A 100 -1.38 -5.01 0.69
C GLN A 100 -1.97 -5.83 1.83
N ILE A 101 -2.35 -5.16 2.91
CA ILE A 101 -3.03 -5.76 4.05
C ILE A 101 -4.41 -5.11 4.16
N GLU A 102 -5.45 -5.90 3.94
CA GLU A 102 -6.83 -5.42 4.12
C GLU A 102 -7.10 -5.21 5.60
N LEU A 103 -7.74 -4.10 5.94
CA LEU A 103 -8.06 -3.75 7.30
C LEU A 103 -9.52 -4.06 7.60
N ASP A 104 -9.76 -4.89 8.59
CA ASP A 104 -11.08 -5.06 9.19
C ASP A 104 -11.20 -3.99 10.28
N LEU A 105 -12.00 -2.96 10.02
CA LEU A 105 -12.13 -1.82 10.93
C LEU A 105 -12.67 -2.23 12.30
N HIS A 106 -13.52 -3.26 12.37
CA HIS A 106 -14.03 -3.77 13.62
C HIS A 106 -12.91 -4.41 14.46
N GLN A 107 -12.11 -5.29 13.85
CA GLN A 107 -10.96 -5.89 14.52
C GLN A 107 -9.93 -4.86 14.93
N LEU A 108 -9.68 -3.87 14.06
CA LEU A 108 -8.74 -2.79 14.36
C LEU A 108 -9.22 -1.98 15.57
N THR A 109 -10.51 -1.65 15.63
CA THR A 109 -11.09 -0.92 16.75
C THR A 109 -10.95 -1.70 18.06
N GLU A 110 -11.20 -3.00 18.04
CA GLU A 110 -11.03 -3.87 19.20
C GLU A 110 -9.58 -3.90 19.67
N LEU A 111 -8.66 -4.06 18.73
CA LEU A 111 -7.22 -4.07 19.04
C LEU A 111 -6.77 -2.76 19.65
N MET A 112 -7.23 -1.64 19.13
CA MET A 112 -6.93 -0.31 19.64
C MET A 112 -7.45 -0.12 21.06
N ALA A 113 -8.65 -0.62 21.37
CA ALA A 113 -9.23 -0.55 22.71
C ALA A 113 -8.43 -1.38 23.72
N GLN A 114 -7.87 -2.51 23.29
CA GLN A 114 -7.10 -3.41 24.16
C GLN A 114 -5.67 -2.92 24.41
N THR A 115 -5.04 -2.31 23.41
CA THR A 115 -3.62 -1.99 23.48
C THR A 115 -3.33 -0.57 23.94
N ARG A 116 -4.33 0.29 24.03
CA ARG A 116 -4.16 1.72 24.35
C ARG A 116 -3.03 2.35 23.55
N LEU A 117 -2.98 2.06 22.26
CA LEU A 117 -1.98 2.65 21.38
C LEU A 117 -2.06 4.16 21.48
N PRO A 118 -0.95 4.84 21.83
CA PRO A 118 -0.96 6.29 21.88
C PRO A 118 -1.08 6.82 20.46
N PHE A 119 -2.30 7.12 20.02
CA PHE A 119 -2.47 7.98 18.88
C PHE A 119 -2.01 9.36 19.28
N LYS A 120 -0.71 9.60 19.09
CA LYS A 120 -0.22 10.95 19.16
C LYS A 120 -0.86 11.71 18.02
N ASN A 121 -1.85 12.49 18.29
CA ASN A 121 -2.37 13.72 17.70
C ASN A 121 -1.97 14.12 16.27
N LYS A 122 -1.38 13.24 15.49
CA LYS A 122 -1.25 13.45 14.07
C LYS A 122 -2.42 12.74 13.44
N ILE A 123 -3.54 13.40 13.43
CA ILE A 123 -4.60 13.01 12.54
C ILE A 123 -3.98 13.12 11.16
N PRO A 124 -3.70 11.98 10.50
CA PRO A 124 -3.29 12.01 9.11
C PRO A 124 -4.42 12.68 8.38
N ASN A 125 -4.19 13.35 7.31
CA ASN A 125 -5.15 14.23 6.70
C ASN A 125 -6.61 13.77 6.90
N GLN A 126 -7.52 14.70 6.99
CA GLN A 126 -8.93 14.46 7.22
C GLN A 126 -9.61 13.68 6.08
N ARG A 127 -8.89 13.34 5.01
CA ARG A 127 -9.42 12.70 3.81
C ARG A 127 -9.30 11.17 3.81
N GLY A 128 -8.68 10.59 4.84
CA GLY A 128 -8.59 9.15 4.99
C GLY A 128 -7.37 8.48 4.36
N ILE A 129 -6.41 9.25 3.85
CA ILE A 129 -5.13 8.74 3.35
C ILE A 129 -4.00 9.24 4.22
N PHE A 130 -3.09 8.35 4.53
CA PHE A 130 -1.86 8.67 5.26
C PHE A 130 -0.68 7.93 4.62
N VAL A 131 0.41 8.66 4.39
CA VAL A 131 1.68 8.10 3.90
C VAL A 131 2.73 8.30 4.98
N GLY A 132 3.46 7.26 5.30
CA GLY A 132 4.51 7.30 6.31
C GLY A 132 5.67 6.38 5.97
N ASP A 133 6.69 6.40 6.83
CA ASP A 133 7.88 5.56 6.68
C ASP A 133 7.75 4.27 7.49
N VAL A 134 8.22 3.19 6.90
CA VAL A 134 8.27 1.89 7.57
C VAL A 134 9.57 1.75 8.32
#